data_9b9fa5294747e9313db11ffe8b91f688
#
_entry.id   9b9fa5294747e9313db11ffe8b91f688
#
_cell.length_a   1.000
_cell.length_b   1.000
_cell.length_c   1.000
_cell.angle_alpha   90.00
_cell.angle_beta   90.00
_cell.angle_gamma   90.00
#
_symmetry.space_group_name_H-M   'P 1'
#
loop_
_entity.id
_entity.type
_entity.pdbx_description
1 polymer ?
#
loop_
_entity_poly.entity_id
_entity_poly.type
_entity_poly.pdbx_seq_one_letter_code
_entity_poly.pdbx_strand_id
1 'polypeptide(L)'
;MLHHPAAPVEAITPEIQSLIDDMIQTMYAAPGVGLAAPQVGVGVRIFVCDISVGRNPADLLTFVNPAFVERDGMQLEEEGCLSVPGFNATVARPSRAIIKGLNRDGEEHMVEATGLLARCFQHEMDHLDGTLFVDRLRGLQKDFIVRKIKKLARAGKW
;
A
#
# COMPACT_ATOMS: atom_id res chain seq x y z
N MET A 1 11.57 -7.71 5.12
CA MET A 1 10.96 -6.41 5.48
C MET A 1 9.47 -6.35 5.20
N LEU A 2 9.00 -6.86 4.05
CA LEU A 2 7.59 -6.75 3.64
C LEU A 2 6.61 -7.48 4.57
N HIS A 3 7.06 -8.49 5.31
CA HIS A 3 6.26 -9.23 6.28
C HIS A 3 6.45 -8.75 7.72
N HIS A 4 7.18 -7.65 7.93
CA HIS A 4 7.35 -7.06 9.25
C HIS A 4 6.48 -5.81 9.36
N PRO A 5 5.74 -5.65 10.47
CA PRO A 5 4.99 -4.41 10.68
C PRO A 5 5.92 -3.20 10.69
N ALA A 6 5.49 -2.13 10.04
CA ALA A 6 6.23 -0.88 10.00
C ALA A 6 6.10 -0.12 11.33
N ALA A 7 7.15 0.59 11.72
CA ALA A 7 7.17 1.36 12.95
C ALA A 7 6.50 2.72 12.75
N PRO A 8 5.83 3.26 13.79
CA PRO A 8 5.28 4.62 13.72
C PRO A 8 6.37 5.66 13.49
N VAL A 9 6.01 6.74 12.79
CA VAL A 9 6.86 7.92 12.62
C VAL A 9 6.71 8.82 13.85
N GLU A 10 7.81 9.19 14.50
CA GLU A 10 7.74 9.99 15.72
C GLU A 10 7.54 11.48 15.45
N ALA A 11 8.09 11.98 14.33
CA ALA A 11 7.99 13.39 13.95
C ALA A 11 8.13 13.55 12.44
N ILE A 12 7.47 14.57 11.88
CA ILE A 12 7.63 14.95 10.48
C ILE A 12 8.87 15.82 10.36
N THR A 13 9.99 15.19 9.99
CA THR A 13 11.29 15.85 9.81
C THR A 13 11.51 16.15 8.32
N PRO A 14 12.53 16.98 7.97
CA PRO A 14 12.92 17.15 6.56
C PRO A 14 13.29 15.83 5.88
N GLU A 15 13.88 14.88 6.61
CA GLU A 15 14.21 13.55 6.09
C GLU A 15 12.94 12.74 5.75
N ILE A 16 11.92 12.84 6.60
CA ILE A 16 10.62 12.20 6.34
C ILE A 16 9.94 12.82 5.11
N GLN A 17 9.98 14.16 4.98
CA GLN A 17 9.43 14.84 3.80
C GLN A 17 10.18 14.45 2.54
N SER A 18 11.50 14.33 2.59
CA SER A 18 12.32 13.87 1.48
C SER A 18 11.98 12.42 1.09
N LEU A 19 11.78 11.54 2.07
CA LEU A 19 11.33 10.17 1.82
C LEU A 19 9.98 10.15 1.10
N ILE A 20 9.04 10.97 1.53
CA ILE A 20 7.71 11.08 0.89
C ILE A 20 7.85 11.52 -0.57
N ASP A 21 8.69 12.52 -0.85
CA ASP A 21 8.92 12.99 -2.22
C ASP A 21 9.53 11.89 -3.09
N ASP A 22 10.47 11.12 -2.57
CA ASP A 22 11.09 9.99 -3.28
C ASP A 22 10.07 8.88 -3.53
N MET A 23 9.19 8.60 -2.57
CA MET A 23 8.12 7.62 -2.71
C MET A 23 7.14 8.04 -3.82
N ILE A 24 6.77 9.31 -3.88
CA ILE A 24 5.87 9.84 -4.92
C ILE A 24 6.50 9.66 -6.30
N GLN A 25 7.77 10.01 -6.46
CA GLN A 25 8.49 9.82 -7.72
C GLN A 25 8.55 8.35 -8.12
N THR A 26 8.87 7.48 -7.17
CA THR A 26 8.94 6.03 -7.42
C THR A 26 7.59 5.46 -7.83
N MET A 27 6.52 5.89 -7.17
CA MET A 27 5.17 5.48 -7.50
C MET A 27 4.80 5.83 -8.94
N TYR A 28 5.06 7.07 -9.34
CA TYR A 28 4.73 7.52 -10.71
C TYR A 28 5.60 6.85 -11.76
N ALA A 29 6.87 6.58 -11.44
CA ALA A 29 7.78 5.92 -12.38
C ALA A 29 7.41 4.46 -12.62
N ALA A 30 6.77 3.80 -11.66
CA ALA A 30 6.47 2.38 -11.72
C ALA A 30 5.46 1.92 -12.79
N PRO A 31 4.48 2.63 -13.36
CA PRO A 31 3.52 3.56 -12.74
C PRO A 31 2.53 2.81 -11.85
N GLY A 32 2.30 3.32 -10.66
CA GLY A 32 1.39 2.72 -9.69
C GLY A 32 0.42 3.74 -9.14
N VAL A 33 -0.63 3.24 -8.48
CA VAL A 33 -1.63 4.08 -7.81
C VAL A 33 -1.35 4.23 -6.32
N GLY A 34 -0.43 3.45 -5.78
CA GLY A 34 -0.03 3.53 -4.37
C GLY A 34 1.35 2.94 -4.12
N LEU A 35 1.97 3.37 -3.02
CA LEU A 35 3.27 2.85 -2.58
C LEU A 35 3.42 3.07 -1.08
N ALA A 36 3.87 2.04 -0.37
CA ALA A 36 4.17 2.10 1.06
C ALA A 36 5.68 2.10 1.30
N ALA A 37 6.13 2.76 2.37
CA ALA A 37 7.56 2.90 2.68
C ALA A 37 8.31 1.56 2.77
N PRO A 38 7.74 0.48 3.34
CA PRO A 38 8.42 -0.81 3.32
C PRO A 38 8.80 -1.32 1.94
N GLN A 39 8.05 -0.95 0.89
CA GLN A 39 8.35 -1.35 -0.48
C GLN A 39 9.62 -0.71 -1.05
N VAL A 40 10.08 0.39 -0.46
CA VAL A 40 11.35 1.04 -0.81
C VAL A 40 12.42 0.81 0.26
N GLY A 41 12.22 -0.18 1.12
CA GLY A 41 13.21 -0.59 2.11
C GLY A 41 13.20 0.22 3.41
N VAL A 42 12.18 1.03 3.65
CA VAL A 42 12.07 1.86 4.86
C VAL A 42 10.89 1.40 5.71
N GLY A 43 11.16 0.86 6.88
CA GLY A 43 10.16 0.22 7.75
C GLY A 43 9.38 1.21 8.61
N VAL A 44 8.80 2.25 8.02
CA VAL A 44 7.98 3.25 8.74
C VAL A 44 6.57 3.32 8.17
N ARG A 45 5.62 3.77 8.99
CA ARG A 45 4.21 3.80 8.64
C ARG A 45 3.87 5.04 7.80
N ILE A 46 4.23 4.97 6.52
CA ILE A 46 3.92 6.00 5.52
C ILE A 46 3.46 5.31 4.24
N PHE A 47 2.39 5.81 3.63
CA PHE A 47 2.07 5.45 2.25
C PHE A 47 1.61 6.68 1.47
N VAL A 48 1.75 6.60 0.16
CA VAL A 48 1.25 7.60 -0.79
C VAL A 48 0.33 6.91 -1.77
N CYS A 49 -0.67 7.61 -2.29
CA CYS A 49 -1.53 7.09 -3.34
C CYS A 49 -2.05 8.21 -4.23
N ASP A 50 -2.33 7.86 -5.50
CA ASP A 50 -2.93 8.74 -6.48
C ASP A 50 -3.60 7.89 -7.55
N ILE A 51 -4.92 7.74 -7.45
CA ILE A 51 -5.68 6.93 -8.41
C ILE A 51 -5.78 7.58 -9.80
N SER A 52 -5.47 8.86 -9.92
CA SER A 52 -5.41 9.57 -11.21
C SER A 52 -4.08 9.40 -11.94
N VAL A 53 -3.09 8.80 -11.30
CA VAL A 53 -1.72 8.59 -11.83
C VAL A 53 -1.10 9.90 -12.33
N GLY A 54 -1.21 10.95 -11.53
CA GLY A 54 -0.63 12.26 -11.81
C GLY A 54 -1.49 13.21 -12.64
N ARG A 55 -2.70 12.78 -13.05
CA ARG A 55 -3.59 13.61 -13.86
C ARG A 55 -4.30 14.71 -13.09
N ASN A 56 -4.57 14.46 -11.81
CA ASN A 56 -5.24 15.41 -10.93
C ASN A 56 -4.44 15.57 -9.63
N PRO A 57 -3.79 16.73 -9.40
CA PRO A 57 -3.01 16.94 -8.19
C PRO A 57 -3.80 16.79 -6.89
N ALA A 58 -5.12 16.99 -6.92
CA ALA A 58 -5.97 16.84 -5.74
C ALA A 58 -6.13 15.37 -5.32
N ASP A 59 -5.83 14.41 -6.21
CA ASP A 59 -5.93 12.98 -5.90
C ASP A 59 -4.66 12.40 -5.27
N LEU A 60 -3.58 13.17 -5.23
CA LEU A 60 -2.35 12.74 -4.55
C LEU A 60 -2.54 12.86 -3.05
N LEU A 61 -2.47 11.71 -2.36
CA LEU A 61 -2.65 11.62 -0.92
C LEU A 61 -1.40 11.06 -0.26
N THR A 62 -1.07 11.60 0.92
CA THR A 62 0.00 11.11 1.76
C THR A 62 -0.57 10.83 3.15
N PHE A 63 -0.26 9.65 3.70
CA PHE A 63 -0.65 9.29 5.06
C PHE A 63 0.57 8.87 5.86
N VAL A 64 0.80 9.55 6.97
CA VAL A 64 1.80 9.23 7.97
C VAL A 64 1.08 8.73 9.21
N ASN A 65 1.48 7.58 9.73
CA ASN A 65 0.81 6.92 10.85
C ASN A 65 -0.70 6.71 10.60
N PRO A 66 -1.08 6.14 9.46
CA PRO A 66 -2.49 5.96 9.15
C PRO A 66 -3.15 4.92 10.05
N ALA A 67 -4.46 5.11 10.28
CA ALA A 67 -5.30 4.14 10.98
C ALA A 67 -6.68 4.10 10.34
N PHE A 68 -7.29 2.91 10.31
CA PHE A 68 -8.68 2.79 9.86
C PHE A 68 -9.62 3.38 10.91
N VAL A 69 -10.58 4.18 10.44
CA VAL A 69 -11.70 4.66 11.24
C VAL A 69 -12.89 3.73 11.06
N GLU A 70 -13.17 3.34 9.81
CA GLU A 70 -14.31 2.50 9.45
C GLU A 70 -14.02 1.76 8.15
N ARG A 71 -14.57 0.53 8.04
CA ARG A 71 -14.53 -0.26 6.82
C ARG A 71 -15.83 -1.04 6.71
N ASP A 72 -16.45 -1.05 5.53
CA ASP A 72 -17.66 -1.82 5.28
C ASP A 72 -17.82 -2.18 3.80
N GLY A 73 -18.84 -3.00 3.50
CA GLY A 73 -19.11 -3.50 2.17
C GLY A 73 -18.12 -4.57 1.74
N MET A 74 -18.23 -4.98 0.47
CA MET A 74 -17.32 -5.96 -0.12
C MET A 74 -17.18 -5.70 -1.62
N GLN A 75 -15.97 -5.84 -2.13
CA GLN A 75 -15.68 -5.87 -3.56
C GLN A 75 -14.71 -7.01 -3.85
N LEU A 76 -14.83 -7.60 -5.05
CA LEU A 76 -13.93 -8.62 -5.56
C LEU A 76 -13.26 -8.07 -6.80
N GLU A 77 -11.96 -7.84 -6.73
CA GLU A 77 -11.20 -7.26 -7.82
C GLU A 77 -9.84 -7.92 -7.94
N GLU A 78 -9.31 -7.91 -9.15
CA GLU A 78 -7.97 -8.40 -9.41
C GLU A 78 -6.94 -7.40 -8.90
N GLU A 79 -5.97 -7.88 -8.14
CA GLU A 79 -4.89 -7.07 -7.61
C GLU A 79 -3.53 -7.63 -7.97
N GLY A 80 -2.59 -6.73 -8.18
CA GLY A 80 -1.17 -7.02 -8.28
C GLY A 80 -0.40 -6.08 -7.37
N CYS A 81 0.89 -6.32 -7.21
CA CYS A 81 1.75 -5.49 -6.39
C CYS A 81 3.14 -5.40 -7.00
N LEU A 82 3.76 -4.22 -6.95
CA LEU A 82 5.13 -4.02 -7.42
C LEU A 82 6.14 -4.87 -6.65
N SER A 83 5.83 -5.21 -5.40
CA SER A 83 6.66 -6.09 -4.56
C SER A 83 6.45 -7.57 -4.83
N VAL A 84 5.44 -7.92 -5.65
CA VAL A 84 5.12 -9.29 -6.07
C VAL A 84 4.93 -9.28 -7.59
N PRO A 85 5.99 -9.02 -8.36
CA PRO A 85 5.88 -8.80 -9.81
C PRO A 85 5.41 -10.05 -10.55
N GLY A 86 4.54 -9.83 -11.53
CA GLY A 86 4.00 -10.91 -12.37
C GLY A 86 2.86 -11.71 -11.73
N PHE A 87 2.39 -11.33 -10.57
CA PHE A 87 1.28 -12.01 -9.89
C PHE A 87 0.09 -11.08 -9.73
N ASN A 88 -1.05 -11.51 -10.23
CA ASN A 88 -2.35 -10.87 -10.05
C ASN A 88 -3.35 -11.93 -9.60
N ALA A 89 -4.22 -11.56 -8.67
CA ALA A 89 -5.23 -12.47 -8.16
C ALA A 89 -6.45 -11.69 -7.69
N THR A 90 -7.62 -12.34 -7.71
CA THR A 90 -8.84 -11.76 -7.17
C THR A 90 -8.77 -11.73 -5.64
N VAL A 91 -8.94 -10.56 -5.07
CA VAL A 91 -8.87 -10.32 -3.62
C VAL A 91 -10.18 -9.73 -3.15
N ALA A 92 -10.74 -10.28 -2.06
CA ALA A 92 -11.92 -9.73 -1.41
C ALA A 92 -11.49 -8.62 -0.44
N ARG A 93 -12.08 -7.44 -0.58
CA ARG A 93 -11.83 -6.30 0.30
C ARG A 93 -13.10 -5.54 0.58
N PRO A 94 -13.21 -4.84 1.74
CA PRO A 94 -14.28 -3.87 1.93
C PRO A 94 -14.34 -2.86 0.80
N SER A 95 -15.56 -2.51 0.37
CA SER A 95 -15.76 -1.56 -0.74
C SER A 95 -15.70 -0.10 -0.30
N ARG A 96 -15.72 0.15 1.00
CA ARG A 96 -15.62 1.47 1.62
C ARG A 96 -14.63 1.42 2.76
N ALA A 97 -13.79 2.45 2.87
CA ALA A 97 -12.84 2.59 3.97
C ALA A 97 -12.65 4.06 4.31
N ILE A 98 -12.52 4.37 5.60
CA ILE A 98 -12.15 5.70 6.08
C ILE A 98 -10.82 5.54 6.81
N ILE A 99 -9.84 6.34 6.42
CA ILE A 99 -8.51 6.37 7.03
C ILE A 99 -8.25 7.78 7.57
N LYS A 100 -7.65 7.85 8.74
CA LYS A 100 -7.08 9.07 9.30
C LYS A 100 -5.57 8.93 9.44
N GLY A 101 -4.86 10.03 9.37
CA GLY A 101 -3.42 10.08 9.55
C GLY A 101 -2.92 11.49 9.37
N LEU A 102 -1.59 11.66 9.41
CA LEU A 102 -0.97 12.95 9.16
C LEU A 102 -0.66 13.11 7.68
N ASN A 103 -0.77 14.31 7.14
CA ASN A 103 -0.26 14.63 5.82
C ASN A 103 1.23 14.93 5.90
N ARG A 104 1.86 15.32 4.77
CA ARG A 104 3.30 15.60 4.73
C ARG A 104 3.73 16.79 5.60
N ASP A 105 2.79 17.64 5.96
CA ASP A 105 3.04 18.83 6.80
C ASP A 105 2.76 18.57 8.28
N GLY A 106 2.38 17.35 8.64
CA GLY A 106 2.09 16.95 10.01
C GLY A 106 0.68 17.32 10.47
N GLU A 107 -0.21 17.67 9.56
CA GLU A 107 -1.59 17.99 9.87
C GLU A 107 -2.45 16.73 9.78
N GLU A 108 -3.35 16.53 10.74
CA GLU A 108 -4.27 15.40 10.73
C GLU A 108 -5.33 15.59 9.64
N HIS A 109 -5.59 14.54 8.86
CA HIS A 109 -6.69 14.52 7.91
C HIS A 109 -7.36 13.15 7.90
N MET A 110 -8.61 13.13 7.44
CA MET A 110 -9.41 11.92 7.35
C MET A 110 -10.05 11.87 5.96
N VAL A 111 -9.95 10.72 5.30
CA VAL A 111 -10.45 10.54 3.93
C VAL A 111 -11.33 9.30 3.88
N GLU A 112 -12.54 9.49 3.36
CA GLU A 112 -13.45 8.40 3.01
C GLU A 112 -13.22 8.00 1.56
N ALA A 113 -13.08 6.70 1.31
CA ALA A 113 -12.82 6.16 -0.01
C ALA A 113 -13.76 5.01 -0.33
N THR A 114 -14.10 4.89 -1.62
CA THR A 114 -14.85 3.77 -2.19
C THR A 114 -14.12 3.24 -3.43
N GLY A 115 -14.54 2.09 -3.94
CA GLY A 115 -14.00 1.53 -5.18
C GLY A 115 -12.49 1.36 -5.18
N LEU A 116 -11.83 1.85 -6.22
CA LEU A 116 -10.38 1.72 -6.38
C LEU A 116 -9.58 2.38 -5.27
N LEU A 117 -10.01 3.57 -4.81
CA LEU A 117 -9.30 4.26 -3.73
C LEU A 117 -9.39 3.49 -2.41
N ALA A 118 -10.56 2.90 -2.10
CA ALA A 118 -10.71 2.06 -0.92
C ALA A 118 -9.80 0.84 -0.98
N ARG A 119 -9.67 0.21 -2.15
CA ARG A 119 -8.74 -0.90 -2.37
C ARG A 119 -7.29 -0.47 -2.19
N CYS A 120 -6.93 0.68 -2.76
CA CYS A 120 -5.58 1.23 -2.63
C CYS A 120 -5.22 1.47 -1.16
N PHE A 121 -6.08 2.12 -0.39
CA PHE A 121 -5.87 2.35 1.03
C PHE A 121 -5.60 1.04 1.78
N GLN A 122 -6.41 0.04 1.55
CA GLN A 122 -6.30 -1.23 2.26
C GLN A 122 -5.07 -2.03 1.83
N HIS A 123 -4.75 -1.99 0.53
CA HIS A 123 -3.55 -2.63 0.01
C HIS A 123 -2.28 -2.03 0.64
N GLU A 124 -2.19 -0.70 0.71
CA GLU A 124 -1.03 -0.04 1.30
C GLU A 124 -0.98 -0.20 2.82
N MET A 125 -2.13 -0.21 3.50
CA MET A 125 -2.18 -0.54 4.92
C MET A 125 -1.68 -1.97 5.20
N ASP A 126 -2.00 -2.93 4.32
CA ASP A 126 -1.48 -4.29 4.45
C ASP A 126 0.06 -4.30 4.42
N HIS A 127 0.69 -3.53 3.54
CA HIS A 127 2.14 -3.41 3.52
C HIS A 127 2.69 -2.86 4.83
N LEU A 128 2.01 -1.86 5.41
CA LEU A 128 2.44 -1.27 6.68
C LEU A 128 2.27 -2.26 7.85
N ASP A 129 1.31 -3.17 7.75
CA ASP A 129 1.06 -4.19 8.77
C ASP A 129 1.84 -5.48 8.52
N GLY A 130 2.67 -5.52 7.47
CA GLY A 130 3.46 -6.69 7.13
C GLY A 130 2.67 -7.77 6.40
N THR A 131 1.52 -7.43 5.81
CA THR A 131 0.65 -8.35 5.07
C THR A 131 0.74 -8.06 3.57
N LEU A 132 1.07 -9.07 2.76
CA LEU A 132 1.07 -8.97 1.30
C LEU A 132 -0.30 -9.40 0.75
N PHE A 133 -0.61 -9.01 -0.49
CA PHE A 133 -1.90 -9.38 -1.08
C PHE A 133 -2.11 -10.90 -1.14
N VAL A 134 -1.04 -11.68 -1.27
CA VAL A 134 -1.11 -13.15 -1.27
C VAL A 134 -1.67 -13.70 0.04
N ASP A 135 -1.52 -12.98 1.15
CA ASP A 135 -2.05 -13.37 2.45
C ASP A 135 -3.58 -13.21 2.52
N ARG A 136 -4.17 -12.47 1.56
CA ARG A 136 -5.61 -12.27 1.43
C ARG A 136 -6.27 -13.31 0.53
N LEU A 137 -5.49 -14.17 -0.13
CA LEU A 137 -5.99 -15.23 -0.99
C LEU A 137 -6.43 -16.44 -0.18
N ARG A 138 -7.23 -17.29 -0.80
CA ARG A 138 -7.78 -18.50 -0.16
C ARG A 138 -7.51 -19.74 -1.01
N GLY A 139 -7.31 -20.88 -0.34
CA GLY A 139 -7.25 -22.19 -0.96
C GLY A 139 -6.06 -22.38 -1.89
N LEU A 140 -6.27 -23.14 -2.96
CA LEU A 140 -5.22 -23.55 -3.88
C LEU A 140 -4.54 -22.39 -4.59
N GLN A 141 -5.26 -21.30 -4.85
CA GLN A 141 -4.69 -20.13 -5.50
C GLN A 141 -3.57 -19.52 -4.66
N LYS A 142 -3.81 -19.37 -3.36
CA LYS A 142 -2.80 -18.87 -2.43
C LYS A 142 -1.57 -19.79 -2.41
N ASP A 143 -1.79 -21.09 -2.25
CA ASP A 143 -0.70 -22.07 -2.18
C ASP A 143 0.16 -22.05 -3.43
N PHE A 144 -0.47 -21.99 -4.60
CA PHE A 144 0.23 -21.94 -5.89
C PHE A 144 1.13 -20.70 -5.98
N ILE A 145 0.61 -19.52 -5.64
CA ILE A 145 1.34 -18.26 -5.72
C ILE A 145 2.49 -18.24 -4.70
N VAL A 146 2.24 -18.66 -3.47
CA VAL A 146 3.27 -18.72 -2.42
C VAL A 146 4.43 -19.62 -2.83
N ARG A 147 4.16 -20.79 -3.41
CA ARG A 147 5.21 -21.70 -3.91
C ARG A 147 6.04 -21.04 -5.00
N LYS A 148 5.40 -20.34 -5.92
CA LYS A 148 6.08 -19.67 -7.02
C LYS A 148 6.97 -18.53 -6.53
N ILE A 149 6.52 -17.77 -5.55
CA ILE A 149 7.30 -16.72 -4.90
C ILE A 149 8.55 -17.32 -4.23
N LYS A 150 8.39 -18.40 -3.47
CA LYS A 150 9.51 -19.08 -2.82
C LYS A 150 10.54 -19.59 -3.83
N LYS A 151 10.08 -20.10 -4.96
CA LYS A 151 10.96 -20.56 -6.05
C LYS A 151 11.77 -19.40 -6.64
N LEU A 152 11.13 -18.26 -6.90
CA LEU A 152 11.80 -17.07 -7.41
C LEU A 152 12.81 -16.51 -6.41
N ALA A 153 12.48 -16.50 -5.12
CA ALA A 153 13.39 -16.06 -4.07
C ALA A 153 14.64 -16.93 -4.00
N ARG A 154 14.48 -18.27 -4.08
CA ARG A 154 15.62 -19.19 -4.09
C ARG A 154 16.50 -19.05 -5.33
N ALA A 155 15.91 -18.65 -6.46
CA ALA A 155 16.65 -18.41 -7.69
C ALA A 155 17.28 -17.00 -7.76
N GLY A 156 17.12 -16.17 -6.72
CA GLY A 156 17.63 -14.81 -6.69
C GLY A 156 16.89 -13.83 -7.59
N LYS A 157 15.66 -14.16 -7.99
CA LYS A 157 14.84 -13.32 -8.90
C LYS A 157 13.72 -12.57 -8.21
N TRP A 158 13.70 -12.65 -6.91
CA TRP A 158 12.68 -12.00 -6.08
C TRP A 158 13.26 -10.82 -5.30
#